data_16da39eb3ecfff92cfa3daed88395f10
#
_entry.id   16da39eb3ecfff92cfa3daed88395f10
#
_cell.length_a   1.000
_cell.length_b   1.000
_cell.length_c   1.000
_cell.angle_alpha   90.00
_cell.angle_beta   90.00
_cell.angle_gamma   90.00
#
_symmetry.space_group_name_H-M   'P 1'
#
loop_
_entity.id
_entity.type
_entity.pdbx_description
1 polymer ?
#
loop_
_entity_poly.entity_id
_entity_poly.type
_entity_poly.pdbx_seq_one_letter_code
_entity_poly.pdbx_strand_id
1 'polypeptide(L)'
;MKKQYLKTVILAAALAGPLNAMGQVATPTHTIQQTFTIPSPDYKLSPYTGMTRQSWIDAAEYLLSGAFTYIRTLDDPMYFPKQLDKAYPNNEGQVPTAKLEGFCRTLFVAAPLLREKPELTLNGIKVADYYRHQLLNLIRPDSPSFIPHRKGGPSQILVEFGALAISLSVAKDILWEPLTQEQKDQLAATMLSYGNGPTIGSNWMFFNVFVISFFKEQGYAVNDQRMKEN
;
A
#
# COMPACT_ATOMS: atom_id res chain seq x y z
N MET A 1 -7.82 44.35 61.81
CA MET A 1 -8.30 44.42 60.40
C MET A 1 -7.42 43.53 59.53
N LYS A 2 -7.90 42.31 59.20
CA LYS A 2 -7.16 41.35 58.34
C LYS A 2 -7.74 41.45 56.92
N LYS A 3 -6.92 41.86 55.94
CA LYS A 3 -7.27 41.88 54.54
C LYS A 3 -7.12 40.45 53.98
N GLN A 4 -8.22 39.85 53.57
CA GLN A 4 -8.23 38.64 52.78
C GLN A 4 -7.91 38.95 51.30
N TYR A 5 -6.86 38.38 50.74
CA TYR A 5 -6.58 38.38 49.32
C TYR A 5 -7.29 37.19 48.64
N LEU A 6 -8.28 37.52 47.84
CA LEU A 6 -9.00 36.56 47.00
C LEU A 6 -8.06 36.23 45.82
N LYS A 7 -7.57 35.01 45.79
CA LYS A 7 -6.80 34.50 44.62
C LYS A 7 -7.80 34.04 43.55
N THR A 8 -7.91 34.83 42.50
CA THR A 8 -8.63 34.43 41.30
C THR A 8 -7.81 33.37 40.58
N VAL A 9 -8.28 32.13 40.57
CA VAL A 9 -7.75 31.06 39.74
C VAL A 9 -8.36 31.22 38.37
N ILE A 10 -7.56 31.68 37.38
CA ILE A 10 -7.94 31.68 35.97
C ILE A 10 -7.74 30.24 35.49
N LEU A 11 -8.84 29.54 35.28
CA LEU A 11 -8.86 28.24 34.61
C LEU A 11 -8.74 28.50 33.12
N ALA A 12 -7.53 28.40 32.58
CA ALA A 12 -7.29 28.39 31.13
C ALA A 12 -7.80 27.03 30.60
N ALA A 13 -9.04 27.03 30.11
CA ALA A 13 -9.53 25.92 29.28
C ALA A 13 -8.75 25.93 27.96
N ALA A 14 -7.74 25.10 27.85
CA ALA A 14 -7.11 24.80 26.58
C ALA A 14 -8.15 24.11 25.69
N LEU A 15 -8.70 24.85 24.73
CA LEU A 15 -9.41 24.33 23.59
C LEU A 15 -8.40 23.54 22.76
N ALA A 16 -8.22 22.26 23.08
CA ALA A 16 -7.63 21.31 22.16
C ALA A 16 -8.62 21.09 21.02
N GLY A 17 -8.51 21.94 20.01
CA GLY A 17 -9.12 21.65 18.70
C GLY A 17 -8.58 20.31 18.19
N PRO A 18 -9.33 19.60 17.29
CA PRO A 18 -8.83 18.38 16.71
C PRO A 18 -7.52 18.71 15.99
N LEU A 19 -6.39 18.31 16.55
CA LEU A 19 -5.12 18.29 15.87
C LEU A 19 -5.34 17.41 14.63
N ASN A 20 -5.29 18.07 13.47
CA ASN A 20 -5.37 17.46 12.18
C ASN A 20 -4.58 16.15 12.19
N ALA A 21 -5.26 15.05 11.84
CA ALA A 21 -4.66 13.76 11.57
C ALA A 21 -3.85 13.83 10.26
N MET A 22 -2.95 14.80 10.16
CA MET A 22 -1.94 14.89 9.13
C MET A 22 -0.94 13.78 9.41
N GLY A 23 -1.06 12.72 8.63
CA GLY A 23 -0.07 11.74 8.30
C GLY A 23 1.08 11.50 9.29
N GLN A 24 0.78 11.34 10.58
CA GLN A 24 1.82 10.89 11.51
C GLN A 24 2.27 9.50 11.07
N VAL A 25 3.51 9.43 10.63
CA VAL A 25 4.17 8.16 10.36
C VAL A 25 4.16 7.38 11.67
N ALA A 26 3.57 6.20 11.66
CA ALA A 26 3.54 5.35 12.84
C ALA A 26 4.97 5.02 13.28
N THR A 27 5.23 5.05 14.59
CA THR A 27 6.44 4.46 15.14
C THR A 27 6.29 2.94 15.08
N PRO A 28 7.35 2.17 14.74
CA PRO A 28 7.27 0.73 14.73
C PRO A 28 6.93 0.19 16.11
N THR A 29 6.14 -0.87 16.18
CA THR A 29 5.78 -1.55 17.43
C THR A 29 6.97 -2.25 18.06
N HIS A 30 7.91 -2.66 17.25
CA HIS A 30 9.21 -3.26 17.62
C HIS A 30 10.19 -3.10 16.47
N THR A 31 11.46 -3.28 16.74
CA THR A 31 12.52 -3.25 15.73
C THR A 31 12.93 -4.68 15.40
N ILE A 32 13.02 -5.01 14.11
CA ILE A 32 13.65 -6.25 13.67
C ILE A 32 15.15 -6.02 13.69
N GLN A 33 15.82 -6.57 14.69
CA GLN A 33 17.27 -6.37 14.88
C GLN A 33 18.12 -7.37 14.10
N GLN A 34 17.53 -8.49 13.69
CA GLN A 34 18.26 -9.55 12.99
C GLN A 34 18.33 -9.25 11.49
N THR A 35 19.53 -9.13 10.96
CA THR A 35 19.74 -9.08 9.52
C THR A 35 19.35 -10.41 8.88
N PHE A 36 18.64 -10.35 7.75
CA PHE A 36 18.32 -11.56 6.99
C PHE A 36 19.61 -12.21 6.48
N THR A 37 19.76 -13.49 6.75
CA THR A 37 20.85 -14.32 6.24
C THR A 37 20.27 -15.54 5.58
N ILE A 38 20.98 -16.12 4.60
CA ILE A 38 20.63 -17.41 3.99
C ILE A 38 21.17 -18.49 4.93
N PRO A 39 20.30 -19.20 5.69
CA PRO A 39 20.78 -20.12 6.74
C PRO A 39 21.52 -21.33 6.17
N SER A 40 21.18 -21.76 4.95
CA SER A 40 21.75 -22.94 4.30
C SER A 40 21.80 -22.72 2.80
N PRO A 41 22.79 -22.00 2.26
CA PRO A 41 22.90 -21.79 0.82
C PRO A 41 23.15 -23.10 0.10
N ASP A 42 22.40 -23.38 -0.96
CA ASP A 42 22.54 -24.54 -1.81
C ASP A 42 23.09 -24.12 -3.20
N TYR A 43 24.39 -24.10 -3.31
CA TYR A 43 25.05 -23.75 -4.56
C TYR A 43 24.96 -24.85 -5.64
N LYS A 44 24.55 -26.08 -5.28
CA LYS A 44 24.28 -27.13 -6.25
C LYS A 44 22.97 -26.86 -6.99
N LEU A 45 21.92 -26.44 -6.27
CA LEU A 45 20.61 -26.10 -6.84
C LEU A 45 20.63 -24.69 -7.47
N SER A 46 21.30 -23.74 -6.84
CA SER A 46 21.39 -22.33 -7.27
C SER A 46 22.86 -21.86 -7.30
N PRO A 47 23.59 -22.14 -8.40
CA PRO A 47 25.03 -21.98 -8.46
C PRO A 47 25.57 -20.56 -8.17
N TYR A 48 24.75 -19.52 -8.45
CA TYR A 48 25.18 -18.14 -8.34
C TYR A 48 24.87 -17.50 -6.97
N THR A 49 23.72 -17.84 -6.40
CA THR A 49 23.23 -17.17 -5.17
C THR A 49 23.16 -18.09 -3.96
N GLY A 50 23.10 -19.41 -4.18
CA GLY A 50 22.81 -20.38 -3.12
C GLY A 50 21.35 -20.28 -2.61
N MET A 51 20.52 -19.35 -3.11
CA MET A 51 19.15 -19.17 -2.66
C MET A 51 18.22 -20.19 -3.28
N THR A 52 17.59 -21.01 -2.44
CA THR A 52 16.51 -21.91 -2.82
C THR A 52 15.17 -21.16 -2.88
N ARG A 53 14.11 -21.84 -3.37
CA ARG A 53 12.74 -21.30 -3.28
C ARG A 53 12.38 -20.94 -1.83
N GLN A 54 12.74 -21.80 -0.86
CA GLN A 54 12.48 -21.50 0.55
C GLN A 54 13.21 -20.25 1.03
N SER A 55 14.45 -20.04 0.60
CA SER A 55 15.20 -18.82 0.93
C SER A 55 14.51 -17.55 0.42
N TRP A 56 13.87 -17.59 -0.75
CA TRP A 56 13.10 -16.48 -1.28
C TRP A 56 11.81 -16.23 -0.51
N ILE A 57 11.12 -17.31 -0.09
CA ILE A 57 9.93 -17.21 0.76
C ILE A 57 10.29 -16.58 2.11
N ASP A 58 11.37 -17.02 2.72
CA ASP A 58 11.85 -16.51 4.01
C ASP A 58 12.29 -15.03 3.89
N ALA A 59 12.95 -14.65 2.80
CA ALA A 59 13.32 -13.27 2.52
C ALA A 59 12.07 -12.37 2.33
N ALA A 60 11.07 -12.84 1.62
CA ALA A 60 9.81 -12.11 1.42
C ALA A 60 9.08 -11.90 2.75
N GLU A 61 9.00 -12.95 3.58
CA GLU A 61 8.39 -12.84 4.91
C GLU A 61 9.17 -11.89 5.83
N TYR A 62 10.50 -11.96 5.80
CA TYR A 62 11.37 -11.05 6.55
C TYR A 62 11.12 -9.58 6.17
N LEU A 63 11.11 -9.26 4.86
CA LEU A 63 10.85 -7.90 4.37
C LEU A 63 9.46 -7.41 4.78
N LEU A 64 8.46 -8.27 4.60
CA LEU A 64 7.09 -7.93 4.94
C LEU A 64 6.89 -7.77 6.46
N SER A 65 7.56 -8.59 7.28
CA SER A 65 7.56 -8.46 8.73
C SER A 65 8.08 -7.09 9.18
N GLY A 66 9.16 -6.59 8.52
CA GLY A 66 9.67 -5.26 8.77
C GLY A 66 8.63 -4.16 8.49
N ALA A 67 7.92 -4.26 7.37
CA ALA A 67 6.85 -3.33 7.03
C ALA A 67 5.69 -3.39 8.04
N PHE A 68 5.30 -4.58 8.47
CA PHE A 68 4.19 -4.78 9.41
C PHE A 68 4.51 -4.33 10.84
N THR A 69 5.75 -4.02 11.19
CA THR A 69 6.05 -3.38 12.48
C THR A 69 5.37 -2.02 12.64
N TYR A 70 5.01 -1.36 11.54
CA TYR A 70 4.29 -0.08 11.52
C TYR A 70 2.77 -0.22 11.54
N ILE A 71 2.23 -1.44 11.39
CA ILE A 71 0.79 -1.71 11.30
C ILE A 71 0.28 -2.26 12.63
N ARG A 72 -0.69 -1.57 13.24
CA ARG A 72 -1.34 -1.94 14.49
C ARG A 72 -2.79 -2.34 14.30
N THR A 73 -3.43 -1.75 13.28
CA THR A 73 -4.83 -1.97 12.93
C THR A 73 -4.96 -2.13 11.41
N LEU A 74 -6.12 -2.57 10.94
CA LEU A 74 -6.39 -2.65 9.52
C LEU A 74 -6.45 -1.28 8.83
N ASP A 75 -6.71 -0.21 9.59
CA ASP A 75 -6.82 1.16 9.07
C ASP A 75 -5.47 1.87 8.93
N ASP A 76 -4.42 1.37 9.56
CA ASP A 76 -3.09 1.99 9.45
C ASP A 76 -2.58 1.89 8.00
N PRO A 77 -2.23 3.02 7.36
CA PRO A 77 -1.68 2.98 6.00
C PRO A 77 -0.27 2.41 6.01
N MET A 78 0.12 1.74 4.92
CA MET A 78 1.50 1.32 4.69
C MET A 78 2.36 2.55 4.35
N TYR A 79 2.69 3.33 5.37
CA TYR A 79 3.39 4.61 5.27
C TYR A 79 4.54 4.68 6.26
N PHE A 80 5.76 4.80 5.75
CA PHE A 80 7.01 4.66 6.51
C PHE A 80 7.67 6.00 6.84
N PRO A 81 8.49 6.06 7.92
CA PRO A 81 9.29 7.24 8.24
C PRO A 81 10.23 7.61 7.10
N LYS A 82 10.42 8.91 6.88
CA LYS A 82 11.45 9.39 5.98
C LYS A 82 12.82 9.00 6.50
N GLN A 83 13.67 8.53 5.62
CA GLN A 83 15.07 8.26 5.96
C GLN A 83 15.93 9.52 5.98
N LEU A 84 15.57 10.53 5.16
CA LEU A 84 16.26 11.81 5.03
C LEU A 84 15.24 12.94 4.98
N ASP A 85 15.55 14.12 5.49
CA ASP A 85 14.66 15.28 5.53
C ASP A 85 14.12 15.70 4.15
N LYS A 86 14.93 15.53 3.10
CA LYS A 86 14.58 15.85 1.72
C LYS A 86 14.04 14.65 0.94
N ALA A 87 13.84 13.50 1.60
CA ALA A 87 13.29 12.32 0.93
C ALA A 87 11.81 12.53 0.59
N TYR A 88 11.36 11.79 -0.41
CA TYR A 88 9.96 11.71 -0.80
C TYR A 88 9.10 11.05 0.31
N PRO A 89 7.89 11.54 0.59
CA PRO A 89 7.24 12.74 0.06
C PRO A 89 7.86 14.02 0.65
N ASN A 90 8.11 15.04 -0.17
CA ASN A 90 8.72 16.29 0.27
C ASN A 90 7.71 17.40 0.56
N ASN A 91 6.43 17.15 0.30
CA ASN A 91 5.31 18.01 0.63
C ASN A 91 4.04 17.20 0.92
N GLU A 92 3.04 17.85 1.52
CA GLU A 92 1.78 17.20 1.94
C GLU A 92 0.97 16.65 0.76
N GLY A 93 1.01 17.29 -0.40
CA GLY A 93 0.30 16.84 -1.59
C GLY A 93 0.78 15.50 -2.13
N GLN A 94 1.98 15.06 -1.77
CA GLN A 94 2.55 13.77 -2.16
C GLN A 94 2.24 12.64 -1.17
N VAL A 95 1.72 12.95 0.02
CA VAL A 95 1.45 11.94 1.06
C VAL A 95 0.45 10.88 0.61
N PRO A 96 -0.68 11.21 -0.05
CA PRO A 96 -1.60 10.17 -0.54
C PRO A 96 -0.94 9.20 -1.51
N THR A 97 -0.11 9.71 -2.43
CA THR A 97 0.65 8.87 -3.38
C THR A 97 1.68 8.01 -2.64
N ALA A 98 2.38 8.55 -1.65
CA ALA A 98 3.35 7.78 -0.86
C ALA A 98 2.70 6.63 -0.06
N LYS A 99 1.49 6.84 0.46
CA LYS A 99 0.70 5.77 1.09
C LYS A 99 0.32 4.68 0.09
N LEU A 100 -0.12 5.09 -1.11
CA LEU A 100 -0.42 4.16 -2.20
C LEU A 100 0.82 3.37 -2.64
N GLU A 101 1.97 4.04 -2.76
CA GLU A 101 3.24 3.38 -3.06
C GLU A 101 3.59 2.32 -2.01
N GLY A 102 3.51 2.66 -0.72
CA GLY A 102 3.75 1.71 0.37
C GLY A 102 2.84 0.49 0.27
N PHE A 103 1.54 0.72 0.07
CA PHE A 103 0.55 -0.34 -0.10
C PHE A 103 0.85 -1.23 -1.31
N CYS A 104 0.99 -0.65 -2.50
CA CYS A 104 1.16 -1.42 -3.74
C CYS A 104 2.48 -2.19 -3.78
N ARG A 105 3.58 -1.57 -3.33
CA ARG A 105 4.91 -2.20 -3.38
C ARG A 105 5.08 -3.29 -2.34
N THR A 106 4.51 -3.15 -1.15
CA THR A 106 4.51 -4.24 -0.16
C THR A 106 3.55 -5.37 -0.55
N LEU A 107 2.41 -5.05 -1.21
CA LEU A 107 1.53 -6.06 -1.76
C LEU A 107 2.19 -6.87 -2.88
N PHE A 108 3.10 -6.26 -3.64
CA PHE A 108 3.87 -6.97 -4.67
C PHE A 108 4.74 -8.09 -4.07
N VAL A 109 5.20 -7.93 -2.83
CA VAL A 109 5.87 -8.98 -2.05
C VAL A 109 4.86 -9.93 -1.40
N ALA A 110 3.76 -9.38 -0.87
CA ALA A 110 2.77 -10.17 -0.13
C ALA A 110 1.94 -11.10 -1.02
N ALA A 111 1.60 -10.70 -2.25
CA ALA A 111 0.73 -11.49 -3.12
C ALA A 111 1.30 -12.90 -3.43
N PRO A 112 2.56 -13.07 -3.88
CA PRO A 112 3.14 -14.40 -4.04
C PRO A 112 3.35 -15.12 -2.70
N LEU A 113 3.64 -14.41 -1.61
CA LEU A 113 3.80 -15.01 -0.30
C LEU A 113 2.48 -15.56 0.25
N LEU A 114 1.35 -14.89 0.01
CA LEU A 114 0.01 -15.36 0.38
C LEU A 114 -0.41 -16.63 -0.38
N ARG A 115 0.14 -16.86 -1.59
CA ARG A 115 -0.07 -18.15 -2.31
C ARG A 115 0.57 -19.30 -1.59
N GLU A 116 1.68 -19.09 -0.90
CA GLU A 116 2.39 -20.09 -0.12
C GLU A 116 1.85 -20.21 1.32
N LYS A 117 1.46 -19.06 1.90
CA LYS A 117 1.04 -18.93 3.30
C LYS A 117 -0.25 -18.08 3.40
N PRO A 118 -1.42 -18.62 2.99
CA PRO A 118 -2.67 -17.83 2.96
C PRO A 118 -3.13 -17.32 4.33
N GLU A 119 -2.75 -18.02 5.40
CA GLU A 119 -3.08 -17.67 6.79
C GLU A 119 -2.00 -16.85 7.50
N LEU A 120 -1.01 -16.32 6.76
CA LEU A 120 0.09 -15.55 7.33
C LEU A 120 -0.43 -14.41 8.21
N THR A 121 0.11 -14.36 9.43
CA THR A 121 -0.16 -13.30 10.40
C THR A 121 1.15 -12.64 10.79
N LEU A 122 1.23 -11.31 10.66
CA LEU A 122 2.38 -10.51 11.02
C LEU A 122 1.94 -9.43 12.01
N ASN A 123 2.70 -9.23 13.08
CA ASN A 123 2.39 -8.28 14.14
C ASN A 123 0.93 -8.41 14.67
N GLY A 124 0.39 -9.63 14.74
CA GLY A 124 -0.98 -9.90 15.16
C GLY A 124 -2.07 -9.59 14.11
N ILE A 125 -1.68 -9.15 12.91
CA ILE A 125 -2.57 -8.81 11.80
C ILE A 125 -2.53 -9.92 10.74
N LYS A 126 -3.70 -10.45 10.35
CA LYS A 126 -3.78 -11.36 9.21
C LYS A 126 -3.52 -10.58 7.91
N VAL A 127 -2.45 -10.96 7.21
CA VAL A 127 -1.93 -10.21 6.07
C VAL A 127 -2.96 -10.07 4.94
N ALA A 128 -3.69 -11.15 4.61
CA ALA A 128 -4.73 -11.10 3.59
C ALA A 128 -5.87 -10.13 3.94
N ASP A 129 -6.29 -10.11 5.22
CA ASP A 129 -7.36 -9.20 5.69
C ASP A 129 -6.92 -7.74 5.63
N TYR A 130 -5.67 -7.47 6.01
CA TYR A 130 -5.08 -6.14 5.92
C TYR A 130 -5.11 -5.62 4.47
N TYR A 131 -4.59 -6.40 3.52
CA TYR A 131 -4.53 -5.94 2.13
C TYR A 131 -5.91 -5.82 1.49
N ARG A 132 -6.89 -6.67 1.81
CA ARG A 132 -8.28 -6.50 1.36
C ARG A 132 -8.90 -5.23 1.92
N HIS A 133 -8.69 -4.96 3.22
CA HIS A 133 -9.20 -3.76 3.85
C HIS A 133 -8.60 -2.49 3.23
N GLN A 134 -7.29 -2.46 3.04
CA GLN A 134 -6.60 -1.34 2.42
C GLN A 134 -6.99 -1.15 0.94
N LEU A 135 -7.26 -2.24 0.21
CA LEU A 135 -7.77 -2.17 -1.16
C LEU A 135 -9.12 -1.44 -1.21
N LEU A 136 -10.03 -1.73 -0.27
CA LEU A 136 -11.31 -1.04 -0.16
C LEU A 136 -11.17 0.42 0.30
N ASN A 137 -10.15 0.73 1.10
CA ASN A 137 -9.85 2.10 1.51
C ASN A 137 -9.51 3.01 0.32
N LEU A 138 -9.01 2.46 -0.80
CA LEU A 138 -8.72 3.25 -2.01
C LEU A 138 -9.98 3.87 -2.66
N ILE A 139 -11.14 3.27 -2.44
CA ILE A 139 -12.41 3.68 -3.06
C ILE A 139 -13.39 4.34 -2.08
N ARG A 140 -13.06 4.40 -0.80
CA ARG A 140 -13.88 5.04 0.24
C ARG A 140 -13.51 6.52 0.41
N PRO A 141 -14.42 7.47 0.11
CA PRO A 141 -14.11 8.91 0.16
C PRO A 141 -13.72 9.44 1.55
N ASP A 142 -14.16 8.76 2.62
CA ASP A 142 -13.84 9.07 4.01
C ASP A 142 -12.51 8.47 4.49
N SER A 143 -11.89 7.63 3.67
CA SER A 143 -10.60 7.01 3.98
C SER A 143 -9.43 7.97 3.76
N PRO A 144 -8.42 7.96 4.64
CA PRO A 144 -7.17 8.71 4.43
C PRO A 144 -6.31 8.15 3.27
N SER A 145 -6.68 7.01 2.72
CA SER A 145 -6.04 6.35 1.57
C SER A 145 -6.86 6.46 0.29
N PHE A 146 -7.97 7.23 0.30
CA PHE A 146 -8.84 7.40 -0.85
C PHE A 146 -8.10 7.92 -2.08
N ILE A 147 -8.32 7.29 -3.22
CA ILE A 147 -7.79 7.71 -4.52
C ILE A 147 -8.94 8.14 -5.42
N PRO A 148 -9.07 9.44 -5.75
CA PRO A 148 -10.12 9.89 -6.65
C PRO A 148 -9.87 9.41 -8.08
N HIS A 149 -10.92 9.40 -8.90
CA HIS A 149 -10.76 9.18 -10.33
C HIS A 149 -9.79 10.20 -10.93
N ARG A 150 -9.02 9.75 -11.91
CA ARG A 150 -7.99 10.57 -12.55
C ARG A 150 -8.54 11.87 -13.13
N LYS A 151 -7.82 12.94 -12.85
CA LYS A 151 -8.04 14.26 -13.46
C LYS A 151 -6.70 14.74 -14.03
N GLY A 152 -6.60 14.87 -15.35
CA GLY A 152 -5.42 15.46 -15.99
C GLY A 152 -4.44 14.45 -16.62
N GLY A 153 -3.16 14.78 -16.63
CA GLY A 153 -2.09 14.08 -17.34
C GLY A 153 -1.56 12.80 -16.69
N PRO A 154 -0.36 12.35 -17.08
CA PRO A 154 0.32 11.22 -16.47
C PRO A 154 0.48 11.39 -14.96
N SER A 155 0.42 10.28 -14.20
CA SER A 155 0.45 10.30 -12.75
C SER A 155 1.20 9.08 -12.22
N GLN A 156 1.94 9.25 -11.12
CA GLN A 156 2.57 8.17 -10.37
C GLN A 156 1.54 7.10 -9.92
N ILE A 157 0.29 7.49 -9.69
CA ILE A 157 -0.79 6.56 -9.31
C ILE A 157 -0.97 5.46 -10.38
N LEU A 158 -0.75 5.76 -11.67
CA LEU A 158 -0.80 4.74 -12.72
C LEU A 158 0.26 3.65 -12.51
N VAL A 159 1.47 4.04 -12.13
CA VAL A 159 2.58 3.11 -11.84
C VAL A 159 2.17 2.14 -10.72
N GLU A 160 1.63 2.68 -9.65
CA GLU A 160 1.20 1.90 -8.50
C GLU A 160 -0.01 1.00 -8.83
N PHE A 161 -0.95 1.49 -9.62
CA PHE A 161 -2.07 0.67 -10.09
C PHE A 161 -1.64 -0.44 -11.06
N GLY A 162 -0.57 -0.24 -11.82
CA GLY A 162 0.04 -1.31 -12.61
C GLY A 162 0.61 -2.42 -11.73
N ALA A 163 1.36 -2.06 -10.68
CA ALA A 163 1.85 -3.02 -9.69
C ALA A 163 0.70 -3.72 -8.93
N LEU A 164 -0.36 -2.97 -8.59
CA LEU A 164 -1.55 -3.51 -7.95
C LEU A 164 -2.26 -4.53 -8.84
N ALA A 165 -2.43 -4.23 -10.14
CA ALA A 165 -3.05 -5.15 -11.10
C ALA A 165 -2.29 -6.48 -11.19
N ILE A 166 -0.96 -6.45 -11.22
CA ILE A 166 -0.13 -7.66 -11.17
C ILE A 166 -0.38 -8.43 -9.86
N SER A 167 -0.38 -7.75 -8.72
CA SER A 167 -0.60 -8.36 -7.41
C SER A 167 -1.99 -9.01 -7.30
N LEU A 168 -3.01 -8.35 -7.83
CA LEU A 168 -4.37 -8.89 -7.89
C LEU A 168 -4.45 -10.11 -8.82
N SER A 169 -3.72 -10.13 -9.93
CA SER A 169 -3.63 -11.31 -10.81
C SER A 169 -2.97 -12.50 -10.11
N VAL A 170 -1.89 -12.26 -9.35
CA VAL A 170 -1.14 -13.31 -8.64
C VAL A 170 -1.96 -13.94 -7.52
N ALA A 171 -2.69 -13.16 -6.74
CA ALA A 171 -3.46 -13.62 -5.59
C ALA A 171 -4.96 -13.32 -5.74
N LYS A 172 -5.50 -13.56 -6.94
CA LYS A 172 -6.87 -13.19 -7.32
C LYS A 172 -7.92 -13.81 -6.40
N ASP A 173 -7.80 -15.08 -6.12
CA ASP A 173 -8.68 -15.85 -5.24
C ASP A 173 -8.66 -15.36 -3.78
N ILE A 174 -7.57 -14.73 -3.35
CA ILE A 174 -7.40 -14.22 -1.98
C ILE A 174 -7.85 -12.75 -1.88
N LEU A 175 -7.54 -11.94 -2.88
CA LEU A 175 -7.67 -10.48 -2.80
C LEU A 175 -8.84 -9.90 -3.60
N TRP A 176 -9.16 -10.49 -4.77
CA TRP A 176 -10.17 -9.96 -5.68
C TRP A 176 -11.50 -10.72 -5.61
N GLU A 177 -11.47 -12.04 -5.70
CA GLU A 177 -12.68 -12.85 -5.74
C GLU A 177 -13.60 -12.68 -4.51
N PRO A 178 -13.07 -12.53 -3.27
CA PRO A 178 -13.90 -12.30 -2.09
C PRO A 178 -14.64 -10.97 -2.04
N LEU A 179 -14.31 -10.02 -2.93
CA LEU A 179 -14.98 -8.72 -2.97
C LEU A 179 -16.39 -8.84 -3.54
N THR A 180 -17.33 -7.99 -3.07
CA THR A 180 -18.66 -7.88 -3.67
C THR A 180 -18.56 -7.30 -5.08
N GLN A 181 -19.60 -7.50 -5.91
CA GLN A 181 -19.60 -6.96 -7.27
C GLN A 181 -19.54 -5.42 -7.25
N GLU A 182 -20.24 -4.76 -6.32
CA GLU A 182 -20.19 -3.31 -6.16
C GLU A 182 -18.76 -2.82 -5.84
N GLN A 183 -18.04 -3.50 -4.93
CA GLN A 183 -16.65 -3.18 -4.60
C GLN A 183 -15.73 -3.36 -5.82
N LYS A 184 -15.92 -4.45 -6.56
CA LYS A 184 -15.19 -4.71 -7.81
C LYS A 184 -15.41 -3.62 -8.84
N ASP A 185 -16.67 -3.19 -9.02
CA ASP A 185 -17.04 -2.16 -9.99
C ASP A 185 -16.44 -0.80 -9.62
N GLN A 186 -16.44 -0.43 -8.35
CA GLN A 186 -15.86 0.81 -7.86
C GLN A 186 -14.33 0.80 -8.02
N LEU A 187 -13.65 -0.31 -7.69
CA LEU A 187 -12.22 -0.48 -7.92
C LEU A 187 -11.87 -0.42 -9.40
N ALA A 188 -12.65 -1.11 -10.25
CA ALA A 188 -12.47 -1.09 -11.69
C ALA A 188 -12.63 0.34 -12.24
N ALA A 189 -13.67 1.06 -11.85
CA ALA A 189 -13.90 2.44 -12.28
C ALA A 189 -12.72 3.35 -11.88
N THR A 190 -12.22 3.22 -10.63
CA THR A 190 -11.10 4.01 -10.15
C THR A 190 -9.82 3.66 -10.90
N MET A 191 -9.41 2.39 -10.93
CA MET A 191 -8.15 1.97 -11.54
C MET A 191 -8.14 2.18 -13.06
N LEU A 192 -9.25 1.89 -13.77
CA LEU A 192 -9.39 2.12 -15.20
C LEU A 192 -9.42 3.61 -15.56
N SER A 193 -9.82 4.50 -14.65
CA SER A 193 -9.68 5.94 -14.89
C SER A 193 -8.24 6.37 -15.13
N TYR A 194 -7.27 5.65 -14.55
CA TYR A 194 -5.84 5.80 -14.78
C TYR A 194 -5.32 4.90 -15.92
N GLY A 195 -5.69 3.62 -15.91
CA GLY A 195 -5.23 2.65 -16.89
C GLY A 195 -5.60 2.99 -18.33
N ASN A 196 -6.81 3.51 -18.56
CA ASN A 196 -7.26 4.01 -19.87
C ASN A 196 -6.71 5.42 -20.20
N GLY A 197 -6.04 6.05 -19.25
CA GLY A 197 -5.56 7.43 -19.36
C GLY A 197 -4.21 7.58 -20.05
N PRO A 198 -3.72 8.83 -20.21
CA PRO A 198 -2.42 9.10 -20.76
C PRO A 198 -1.28 8.65 -19.85
N THR A 199 -0.16 8.34 -20.46
CA THR A 199 1.11 8.02 -19.83
C THR A 199 2.26 8.75 -20.51
N ILE A 200 3.46 8.62 -19.98
CA ILE A 200 4.67 9.11 -20.66
C ILE A 200 5.25 8.01 -21.54
N GLY A 201 5.89 8.40 -22.66
CA GLY A 201 6.53 7.49 -23.61
C GLY A 201 7.80 6.84 -23.03
N SER A 202 7.64 5.87 -22.15
CA SER A 202 8.71 5.14 -21.47
C SER A 202 8.18 3.77 -21.03
N ASN A 203 8.91 3.07 -20.16
CA ASN A 203 8.41 1.85 -19.47
C ASN A 203 7.10 2.06 -18.71
N TRP A 204 6.66 3.30 -18.47
CA TRP A 204 5.36 3.58 -17.86
C TRP A 204 4.17 3.09 -18.70
N MET A 205 4.35 2.94 -20.00
CA MET A 205 3.34 2.39 -20.91
C MET A 205 2.88 0.99 -20.47
N PHE A 206 3.77 0.17 -19.92
CA PHE A 206 3.43 -1.15 -19.40
C PHE A 206 2.43 -1.13 -18.23
N PHE A 207 2.41 -0.06 -17.44
CA PHE A 207 1.44 0.03 -16.33
C PHE A 207 0.00 0.21 -16.84
N ASN A 208 -0.21 0.91 -17.96
CA ASN A 208 -1.50 0.91 -18.65
C ASN A 208 -1.88 -0.51 -19.08
N VAL A 209 -0.95 -1.24 -19.70
CA VAL A 209 -1.18 -2.60 -20.18
C VAL A 209 -1.57 -3.52 -19.02
N PHE A 210 -0.87 -3.46 -17.88
CA PHE A 210 -1.18 -4.30 -16.72
C PHE A 210 -2.59 -4.03 -16.17
N VAL A 211 -2.94 -2.76 -15.97
CA VAL A 211 -4.28 -2.39 -15.49
C VAL A 211 -5.35 -2.82 -16.48
N ILE A 212 -5.19 -2.49 -17.77
CA ILE A 212 -6.16 -2.82 -18.82
C ILE A 212 -6.31 -4.35 -18.95
N SER A 213 -5.21 -5.10 -18.97
CA SER A 213 -5.23 -6.56 -19.10
C SER A 213 -5.97 -7.22 -17.96
N PHE A 214 -5.68 -6.84 -16.71
CA PHE A 214 -6.38 -7.38 -15.56
C PHE A 214 -7.89 -7.18 -15.66
N PHE A 215 -8.35 -5.95 -15.89
CA PHE A 215 -9.78 -5.67 -15.95
C PHE A 215 -10.47 -6.24 -17.18
N LYS A 216 -9.80 -6.32 -18.33
CA LYS A 216 -10.30 -7.02 -19.51
C LYS A 216 -10.53 -8.50 -19.22
N GLU A 217 -9.60 -9.15 -18.54
CA GLU A 217 -9.72 -10.55 -18.10
C GLU A 217 -10.90 -10.74 -17.13
N GLN A 218 -11.21 -9.73 -16.29
CA GLN A 218 -12.37 -9.73 -15.41
C GLN A 218 -13.69 -9.34 -16.12
N GLY A 219 -13.71 -9.12 -17.44
CA GLY A 219 -14.90 -8.82 -18.22
C GLY A 219 -15.31 -7.36 -18.24
N TYR A 220 -14.47 -6.44 -17.78
CA TYR A 220 -14.78 -5.01 -17.83
C TYR A 220 -14.48 -4.41 -19.22
N ALA A 221 -15.25 -3.39 -19.59
CA ALA A 221 -14.97 -2.59 -20.79
C ALA A 221 -13.68 -1.77 -20.58
N VAL A 222 -12.76 -1.87 -21.54
CA VAL A 222 -11.43 -1.23 -21.48
C VAL A 222 -11.14 -0.47 -22.75
N ASN A 223 -10.13 0.40 -22.71
CA ASN A 223 -9.62 1.08 -23.90
C ASN A 223 -8.61 0.18 -24.67
N ASP A 224 -9.12 -0.66 -25.58
CA ASP A 224 -8.28 -1.53 -26.41
C ASP A 224 -7.32 -0.77 -27.30
N GLN A 225 -7.66 0.46 -27.71
CA GLN A 225 -6.75 1.30 -28.50
C GLN A 225 -5.51 1.66 -27.69
N ARG A 226 -5.68 2.07 -26.43
CA ARG A 226 -4.56 2.35 -25.52
C ARG A 226 -3.64 1.14 -25.34
N MET A 227 -4.21 -0.05 -25.27
CA MET A 227 -3.44 -1.29 -25.15
C MET A 227 -2.58 -1.60 -26.39
N LYS A 228 -3.04 -1.19 -27.59
CA LYS A 228 -2.28 -1.38 -28.84
C LYS A 228 -1.19 -0.33 -29.06
N GLU A 229 -1.36 0.87 -28.50
CA GLU A 229 -0.43 1.99 -28.62
C GLU A 229 0.76 1.87 -27.64
N ASN A 230 0.63 1.08 -26.60
CA ASN A 230 1.62 0.84 -25.56
C ASN A 230 2.31 -0.53 -25.76
#